data_c60c36d421aec809c84a0ca1e04947fe
#
_entry.id   c60c36d421aec809c84a0ca1e04947fe
#
_cell.length_a   1.000
_cell.length_b   1.000
_cell.length_c   1.000
_cell.angle_alpha   90.00
_cell.angle_beta   90.00
_cell.angle_gamma   90.00
#
_symmetry.space_group_name_H-M   'P 1'
#
loop_
_entity.id
_entity.type
_entity.pdbx_description
1 polymer ?
#
loop_
_entity_poly.entity_id
_entity_poly.type
_entity_poly.pdbx_seq_one_letter_code
_entity_poly.pdbx_strand_id
1 'polypeptide(L)'
;MRKKGDFYESAQELFQPTFGNRPMQYIGRDGVIEQFMAGLKEPVGSRDRCTLFLGQRGMGKTALLLELNDRAQKEGYVVARVTAHEGMPKAIIEQLQLNGSKYFDDEKRKLSGVTAGVLGFSFGLTFSEAAEQQYGFRSKMSLLCDKLAEKGKGALILIDEVRTSEAMREVTAAYQELVGDRKNVAIAMAGLPYSVSNLLNDSVLTFLNRAVKVELGLLSTNLIRAYYERAFKSIKVEVSDEILDRAARSTRGFPYLMQLIGYYMIQYTPKDGVVTDEIMDKAEKAALADMDDNVFKPILNPLSDNDKVFLKALAHCGEPATTSKLQSKLGRKGPAIQPYRKRLIEAGVIESPRRGELVFAVPYLSEYLQNMD
;
A
#
# COMPACT_ATOMS: atom_id res chain seq x y z
N MET A 1 6.64 21.31 32.96
CA MET A 1 5.48 21.78 32.15
C MET A 1 5.83 21.61 30.67
N ARG A 2 5.27 20.64 29.96
CA ARG A 2 5.42 20.58 28.48
C ARG A 2 4.69 21.76 27.88
N LYS A 3 5.29 22.44 26.92
CA LYS A 3 4.68 23.59 26.22
C LYS A 3 3.45 23.13 25.42
N LYS A 4 2.50 24.02 25.19
CA LYS A 4 1.25 23.71 24.45
C LYS A 4 1.53 23.12 23.05
N GLY A 5 2.67 23.44 22.42
CA GLY A 5 3.15 22.84 21.18
C GLY A 5 3.49 21.36 21.26
N ASP A 6 4.15 20.92 22.34
CA ASP A 6 4.60 19.53 22.51
C ASP A 6 3.42 18.53 22.61
N PHE A 7 2.22 18.97 23.05
CA PHE A 7 1.03 18.08 23.12
C PHE A 7 0.46 17.84 21.71
N TYR A 8 0.25 18.90 20.93
CA TYR A 8 -0.31 18.75 19.58
C TYR A 8 0.68 18.06 18.63
N GLU A 9 1.99 18.28 18.76
CA GLU A 9 3.01 17.54 18.01
C GLU A 9 2.97 16.05 18.33
N SER A 10 2.98 15.68 19.64
CA SER A 10 2.89 14.27 20.06
C SER A 10 1.55 13.62 19.66
N ALA A 11 0.47 14.40 19.64
CA ALA A 11 -0.86 13.95 19.26
C ALA A 11 -0.98 13.77 17.73
N GLN A 12 -0.38 14.66 16.93
CA GLN A 12 -0.31 14.52 15.47
C GLN A 12 0.54 13.33 15.01
N GLU A 13 1.51 12.90 15.82
CA GLU A 13 2.29 11.69 15.53
C GLU A 13 1.46 10.41 15.66
N LEU A 14 0.45 10.37 16.56
CA LEU A 14 -0.36 9.18 16.80
C LEU A 14 -1.28 8.82 15.64
N PHE A 15 -1.85 9.82 15.00
CA PHE A 15 -2.79 9.65 13.88
C PHE A 15 -2.39 10.55 12.71
N GLN A 16 -2.01 9.94 11.61
CA GLN A 16 -1.51 10.63 10.43
C GLN A 16 -2.34 10.28 9.20
N PRO A 17 -3.53 10.91 9.03
CA PRO A 17 -4.43 10.61 7.91
C PRO A 17 -3.98 11.21 6.58
N THR A 18 -2.73 11.66 6.45
CA THR A 18 -2.19 12.26 5.22
C THR A 18 -1.57 11.22 4.30
N PHE A 19 -1.62 11.47 2.98
CA PHE A 19 -1.05 10.58 1.98
C PHE A 19 0.47 10.45 2.11
N GLY A 20 0.95 9.20 2.06
CA GLY A 20 2.39 8.89 2.09
C GLY A 20 3.03 8.96 3.47
N ASN A 21 2.29 9.31 4.51
CA ASN A 21 2.79 9.25 5.88
C ASN A 21 2.70 7.85 6.47
N ARG A 22 3.56 7.61 7.44
CA ARG A 22 3.67 6.34 8.15
C ARG A 22 2.79 6.39 9.38
N PRO A 23 1.87 5.44 9.57
CA PRO A 23 1.21 5.33 10.85
C PRO A 23 2.27 4.98 11.91
N MET A 24 2.12 5.50 13.11
CA MET A 24 3.05 5.22 14.22
C MET A 24 3.08 3.71 14.56
N GLN A 25 2.01 3.00 14.33
CA GLN A 25 1.90 1.55 14.49
C GLN A 25 1.08 0.92 13.36
N TYR A 26 1.58 -0.21 12.86
CA TYR A 26 0.92 -1.01 11.81
C TYR A 26 0.06 -2.10 12.44
N ILE A 27 -1.03 -1.70 13.08
CA ILE A 27 -1.89 -2.65 13.78
C ILE A 27 -2.49 -3.70 12.84
N GLY A 28 -2.53 -4.94 13.32
CA GLY A 28 -3.11 -6.07 12.60
C GLY A 28 -2.36 -6.48 11.34
N ARG A 29 -1.13 -6.00 11.14
CA ARG A 29 -0.25 -6.37 10.02
C ARG A 29 1.06 -7.02 10.47
N ASP A 30 1.28 -7.17 11.77
CA ASP A 30 2.53 -7.69 12.33
C ASP A 30 2.88 -9.06 11.76
N GLY A 31 1.95 -10.00 11.72
CA GLY A 31 2.18 -11.34 11.16
C GLY A 31 2.57 -11.32 9.68
N VAL A 32 1.97 -10.43 8.88
CA VAL A 32 2.31 -10.25 7.46
C VAL A 32 3.72 -9.70 7.30
N ILE A 33 4.08 -8.71 8.11
CA ILE A 33 5.40 -8.08 8.11
C ILE A 33 6.45 -9.10 8.54
N GLU A 34 6.20 -9.80 9.65
CA GLU A 34 7.13 -10.82 10.19
C GLU A 34 7.35 -11.96 9.22
N GLN A 35 6.30 -12.46 8.55
CA GLN A 35 6.42 -13.51 7.53
C GLN A 35 7.31 -13.05 6.37
N PHE A 36 7.10 -11.85 5.83
CA PHE A 36 7.94 -11.32 4.75
C PHE A 36 9.39 -11.15 5.21
N MET A 37 9.61 -10.58 6.41
CA MET A 37 10.94 -10.37 6.97
C MET A 37 11.67 -11.70 7.26
N ALA A 38 10.95 -12.73 7.69
CA ALA A 38 11.51 -14.08 7.84
C ALA A 38 11.94 -14.64 6.47
N GLY A 39 11.11 -14.46 5.43
CA GLY A 39 11.44 -14.87 4.07
C GLY A 39 12.71 -14.24 3.52
N LEU A 40 13.04 -13.00 3.91
CA LEU A 40 14.31 -12.35 3.52
C LEU A 40 15.54 -13.06 4.10
N LYS A 41 15.40 -13.77 5.21
CA LYS A 41 16.48 -14.53 5.88
C LYS A 41 16.63 -15.95 5.31
N GLU A 42 15.65 -16.44 4.57
CA GLU A 42 15.70 -17.74 3.92
C GLU A 42 16.62 -17.74 2.69
N PRO A 43 16.99 -18.92 2.17
CA PRO A 43 17.78 -19.03 0.95
C PRO A 43 17.14 -18.30 -0.24
N VAL A 44 17.98 -17.86 -1.17
CA VAL A 44 17.54 -17.26 -2.44
C VAL A 44 16.61 -18.23 -3.18
N GLY A 45 15.50 -17.71 -3.70
CA GLY A 45 14.47 -18.51 -4.36
C GLY A 45 13.39 -19.03 -3.42
N SER A 46 13.47 -18.76 -2.11
CA SER A 46 12.36 -18.99 -1.20
C SER A 46 11.09 -18.25 -1.67
N ARG A 47 9.96 -18.92 -1.52
CA ARG A 47 8.64 -18.42 -1.92
C ARG A 47 8.31 -17.06 -1.27
N ASP A 48 8.67 -16.87 -0.01
CA ASP A 48 8.33 -15.68 0.76
C ASP A 48 9.14 -14.44 0.35
N ARG A 49 10.18 -14.62 -0.49
CA ARG A 49 10.93 -13.52 -1.11
C ARG A 49 10.23 -12.85 -2.30
N CYS A 50 9.08 -13.39 -2.73
CA CYS A 50 8.23 -12.82 -3.75
C CYS A 50 6.79 -12.76 -3.22
N THR A 51 6.34 -11.57 -2.83
CA THR A 51 5.02 -11.39 -2.20
C THR A 51 4.18 -10.34 -2.93
N LEU A 52 2.91 -10.66 -3.11
CA LEU A 52 1.87 -9.80 -3.66
C LEU A 52 0.90 -9.41 -2.53
N PHE A 53 0.82 -8.13 -2.21
CA PHE A 53 -0.14 -7.57 -1.26
C PHE A 53 -1.34 -7.02 -2.00
N LEU A 54 -2.50 -7.64 -1.77
CA LEU A 54 -3.78 -7.28 -2.37
C LEU A 54 -4.61 -6.51 -1.36
N GLY A 55 -5.26 -5.45 -1.79
CA GLY A 55 -6.19 -4.72 -0.92
C GLY A 55 -6.81 -3.53 -1.64
N GLN A 56 -7.97 -3.13 -1.21
CA GLN A 56 -8.66 -1.95 -1.73
C GLN A 56 -7.93 -0.64 -1.37
N ARG A 57 -8.39 0.48 -1.93
CA ARG A 57 -7.87 1.81 -1.56
C ARG A 57 -8.06 2.04 -0.07
N GLY A 58 -7.11 2.67 0.59
CA GLY A 58 -7.18 2.95 2.04
C GLY A 58 -6.87 1.76 2.97
N MET A 59 -6.57 0.56 2.44
CA MET A 59 -6.20 -0.63 3.24
C MET A 59 -4.76 -0.61 3.78
N GLY A 60 -4.01 0.46 3.54
CA GLY A 60 -2.66 0.62 4.08
C GLY A 60 -1.55 -0.08 3.29
N LYS A 61 -1.74 -0.38 2.00
CA LYS A 61 -0.73 -1.02 1.14
C LYS A 61 0.58 -0.23 1.08
N THR A 62 0.50 1.06 0.74
CA THR A 62 1.66 1.96 0.69
C THR A 62 2.37 2.05 2.03
N ALA A 63 1.60 2.17 3.11
CA ALA A 63 2.14 2.20 4.47
C ALA A 63 2.89 0.89 4.81
N LEU A 64 2.33 -0.26 4.44
CA LEU A 64 2.98 -1.56 4.60
C LEU A 64 4.32 -1.63 3.84
N LEU A 65 4.37 -1.19 2.59
CA LEU A 65 5.63 -1.16 1.81
C LEU A 65 6.67 -0.23 2.44
N LEU A 66 6.25 0.89 3.06
CA LEU A 66 7.14 1.78 3.81
C LEU A 66 7.74 1.08 5.04
N GLU A 67 6.95 0.34 5.79
CA GLU A 67 7.44 -0.43 6.94
C GLU A 67 8.40 -1.55 6.52
N LEU A 68 8.06 -2.27 5.44
CA LEU A 68 8.96 -3.29 4.88
C LEU A 68 10.29 -2.68 4.41
N ASN A 69 10.27 -1.50 3.79
CA ASN A 69 11.48 -0.77 3.42
C ASN A 69 12.39 -0.54 4.64
N ASP A 70 11.84 -0.03 5.74
CA ASP A 70 12.64 0.34 6.90
C ASP A 70 13.20 -0.89 7.63
N ARG A 71 12.38 -1.94 7.77
CA ARG A 71 12.83 -3.19 8.39
C ARG A 71 13.87 -3.90 7.54
N ALA A 72 13.67 -3.96 6.22
CA ALA A 72 14.62 -4.60 5.32
C ALA A 72 15.99 -3.86 5.29
N GLN A 73 15.99 -2.53 5.35
CA GLN A 73 17.24 -1.77 5.46
C GLN A 73 18.01 -2.11 6.76
N LYS A 74 17.32 -2.29 7.89
CA LYS A 74 17.93 -2.73 9.16
C LYS A 74 18.53 -4.13 9.07
N GLU A 75 17.91 -5.02 8.29
CA GLU A 75 18.41 -6.38 8.01
C GLU A 75 19.48 -6.41 6.89
N GLY A 76 19.91 -5.26 6.40
CA GLY A 76 21.03 -5.15 5.46
C GLY A 76 20.64 -5.22 3.98
N TYR A 77 19.38 -5.06 3.63
CA TYR A 77 18.95 -4.94 2.25
C TYR A 77 19.08 -3.50 1.75
N VAL A 78 19.49 -3.35 0.50
CA VAL A 78 19.39 -2.11 -0.27
C VAL A 78 18.04 -2.11 -0.97
N VAL A 79 17.21 -1.13 -0.68
CA VAL A 79 15.82 -1.12 -1.12
C VAL A 79 15.59 -0.09 -2.23
N ALA A 80 14.95 -0.51 -3.31
CA ALA A 80 14.31 0.38 -4.28
C ALA A 80 12.79 0.32 -4.10
N ARG A 81 12.14 1.47 -3.91
CA ARG A 81 10.69 1.57 -3.80
C ARG A 81 10.13 2.49 -4.88
N VAL A 82 9.32 1.93 -5.76
CA VAL A 82 8.75 2.61 -6.93
C VAL A 82 7.24 2.42 -6.99
N THR A 83 6.56 3.34 -7.69
CA THR A 83 5.18 3.13 -8.16
C THR A 83 5.24 2.57 -9.58
N ALA A 84 4.31 1.70 -9.95
CA ALA A 84 4.29 1.09 -11.28
C ALA A 84 4.04 2.11 -12.39
N HIS A 85 5.05 2.35 -13.23
CA HIS A 85 5.00 3.19 -14.44
C HIS A 85 6.06 2.74 -15.45
N GLU A 86 6.01 3.22 -16.70
CA GLU A 86 6.92 2.76 -17.76
C GLU A 86 8.40 3.06 -17.47
N GLY A 87 8.74 4.13 -16.75
CA GLY A 87 10.11 4.46 -16.33
C GLY A 87 10.62 3.70 -15.10
N MET A 88 9.80 2.80 -14.54
CA MET A 88 10.12 2.08 -13.30
C MET A 88 11.43 1.28 -13.35
N PRO A 89 11.82 0.57 -14.44
CA PRO A 89 13.07 -0.18 -14.48
C PRO A 89 14.29 0.73 -14.22
N LYS A 90 14.32 1.90 -14.85
CA LYS A 90 15.39 2.89 -14.65
C LYS A 90 15.38 3.42 -13.20
N ALA A 91 14.21 3.76 -12.67
CA ALA A 91 14.07 4.27 -11.30
C ALA A 91 14.53 3.23 -10.26
N ILE A 92 14.31 1.93 -10.47
CA ILE A 92 14.81 0.87 -9.59
C ILE A 92 16.34 0.88 -9.55
N ILE A 93 16.99 0.93 -10.71
CA ILE A 93 18.46 0.99 -10.80
C ILE A 93 19.00 2.21 -10.06
N GLU A 94 18.47 3.40 -10.35
CA GLU A 94 18.88 4.66 -9.72
C GLU A 94 18.74 4.61 -8.20
N GLN A 95 17.64 4.09 -7.69
CA GLN A 95 17.42 4.00 -6.23
C GLN A 95 18.36 2.99 -5.57
N LEU A 96 18.62 1.83 -6.20
CA LEU A 96 19.58 0.86 -5.67
C LEU A 96 20.99 1.44 -5.63
N GLN A 97 21.40 2.17 -6.66
CA GLN A 97 22.68 2.86 -6.70
C GLN A 97 22.78 3.91 -5.58
N LEU A 98 21.78 4.79 -5.47
CA LEU A 98 21.74 5.85 -4.47
C LEU A 98 21.76 5.27 -3.04
N ASN A 99 20.84 4.35 -2.74
CA ASN A 99 20.66 3.79 -1.40
C ASN A 99 21.79 2.83 -1.00
N GLY A 100 22.46 2.23 -1.98
CA GLY A 100 23.59 1.34 -1.77
C GLY A 100 24.94 2.05 -1.69
N SER A 101 25.06 3.28 -2.21
CA SER A 101 26.32 4.02 -2.30
C SER A 101 27.06 4.15 -0.96
N LYS A 102 26.30 4.30 0.14
CA LYS A 102 26.85 4.41 1.50
C LYS A 102 27.75 3.22 1.92
N TYR A 103 27.57 2.05 1.32
CA TYR A 103 28.39 0.87 1.62
C TYR A 103 29.72 0.86 0.86
N PHE A 104 29.93 1.79 -0.07
CA PHE A 104 31.10 1.90 -0.94
C PHE A 104 31.84 3.25 -0.81
N ASP A 105 31.46 4.08 0.15
CA ASP A 105 32.07 5.42 0.32
C ASP A 105 33.56 5.38 0.67
N ASP A 106 34.05 4.32 1.34
CA ASP A 106 35.48 4.14 1.61
C ASP A 106 36.30 3.85 0.34
N GLU A 107 35.69 3.29 -0.71
CA GLU A 107 36.32 3.06 -2.00
C GLU A 107 36.55 4.41 -2.75
N LYS A 108 35.65 5.40 -2.56
CA LYS A 108 35.84 6.76 -3.10
C LYS A 108 37.10 7.44 -2.60
N ARG A 109 37.51 7.18 -1.35
CA ARG A 109 38.72 7.74 -0.74
C ARG A 109 40.01 7.06 -1.21
N LYS A 110 39.97 5.79 -1.62
CA LYS A 110 41.16 5.03 -2.07
C LYS A 110 41.45 5.19 -3.57
N LEU A 111 40.45 5.58 -4.38
CA LEU A 111 40.52 5.64 -5.84
C LEU A 111 40.75 7.04 -6.40
N SER A 112 41.33 7.96 -5.64
CA SER A 112 41.78 9.26 -6.18
C SER A 112 42.96 9.15 -7.17
N GLY A 113 43.34 7.94 -7.56
CA GLY A 113 44.38 7.64 -8.55
C GLY A 113 43.97 6.43 -9.39
N VAL A 114 43.48 6.74 -10.59
CA VAL A 114 43.41 5.84 -11.77
C VAL A 114 42.98 4.38 -11.51
N THR A 115 41.73 4.08 -11.73
CA THR A 115 41.24 3.00 -12.59
C THR A 115 39.73 3.05 -12.74
N ALA A 116 39.29 3.63 -13.83
CA ALA A 116 37.93 3.47 -14.32
C ALA A 116 37.75 2.02 -14.80
N GLY A 117 36.65 1.36 -14.32
CA GLY A 117 36.05 0.35 -15.16
C GLY A 117 36.32 -1.12 -14.87
N VAL A 118 36.41 -1.57 -13.63
CA VAL A 118 36.21 -3.00 -13.39
C VAL A 118 34.71 -3.24 -13.26
N LEU A 119 34.14 -4.07 -14.16
CA LEU A 119 32.74 -4.52 -14.15
C LEU A 119 31.67 -3.47 -14.47
N GLY A 120 31.97 -2.44 -15.26
CA GLY A 120 30.94 -1.51 -15.74
C GLY A 120 30.53 -0.40 -14.75
N PHE A 121 31.17 -0.30 -13.56
CA PHE A 121 30.95 0.78 -12.60
C PHE A 121 32.05 1.85 -12.72
N SER A 122 31.65 3.13 -12.64
CA SER A 122 32.57 4.27 -12.59
C SER A 122 33.02 4.57 -11.15
N PHE A 123 32.06 4.53 -10.21
CA PHE A 123 32.28 4.74 -8.78
C PHE A 123 31.31 3.92 -7.96
N GLY A 124 31.80 3.14 -7.00
CA GLY A 124 30.95 2.37 -6.09
C GLY A 124 29.89 1.58 -6.84
N LEU A 125 28.65 2.02 -6.79
CA LEU A 125 27.51 1.43 -7.50
C LEU A 125 27.06 2.21 -8.74
N THR A 126 27.73 3.33 -9.11
CA THR A 126 27.35 4.11 -10.29
C THR A 126 27.89 3.48 -11.55
N PHE A 127 27.05 3.20 -12.55
CA PHE A 127 27.47 2.66 -13.82
C PHE A 127 28.32 3.67 -14.60
N SER A 128 29.31 3.17 -15.37
CA SER A 128 30.02 3.99 -16.34
C SER A 128 29.10 4.34 -17.50
N GLU A 129 29.39 5.42 -18.25
CA GLU A 129 28.58 5.80 -19.43
C GLU A 129 28.47 4.68 -20.44
N ALA A 130 29.53 3.94 -20.69
CA ALA A 130 29.54 2.81 -21.60
C ALA A 130 28.60 1.69 -21.10
N ALA A 131 28.64 1.36 -19.80
CA ALA A 131 27.75 0.35 -19.21
C ALA A 131 26.28 0.83 -19.21
N GLU A 132 26.05 2.13 -18.98
CA GLU A 132 24.70 2.72 -19.00
C GLU A 132 24.05 2.59 -20.37
N GLN A 133 24.81 2.77 -21.43
CA GLN A 133 24.34 2.64 -22.81
C GLN A 133 24.24 1.16 -23.29
N GLN A 134 25.13 0.31 -22.83
CA GLN A 134 25.27 -1.07 -23.33
C GLN A 134 24.35 -2.07 -22.62
N TYR A 135 24.08 -1.89 -21.34
CA TYR A 135 23.37 -2.89 -20.53
C TYR A 135 21.89 -2.56 -20.34
N GLY A 136 21.02 -3.54 -20.62
CA GLY A 136 19.60 -3.49 -20.24
C GLY A 136 19.38 -3.69 -18.74
N PHE A 137 18.14 -3.55 -18.30
CA PHE A 137 17.72 -3.62 -16.90
C PHE A 137 18.23 -4.88 -16.19
N ARG A 138 18.00 -6.06 -16.77
CA ARG A 138 18.41 -7.36 -16.19
C ARG A 138 19.92 -7.43 -15.90
N SER A 139 20.74 -7.00 -16.89
CA SER A 139 22.20 -7.03 -16.75
C SER A 139 22.68 -6.06 -15.67
N LYS A 140 22.13 -4.85 -15.62
CA LYS A 140 22.40 -3.86 -14.59
C LYS A 140 22.03 -4.38 -13.20
N MET A 141 20.86 -5.01 -13.06
CA MET A 141 20.43 -5.63 -11.79
C MET A 141 21.36 -6.75 -11.36
N SER A 142 21.82 -7.62 -12.29
CA SER A 142 22.75 -8.68 -11.96
C SER A 142 24.06 -8.12 -11.40
N LEU A 143 24.65 -7.13 -12.08
CA LEU A 143 25.88 -6.46 -11.65
C LEU A 143 25.72 -5.78 -10.28
N LEU A 144 24.58 -5.09 -10.06
CA LEU A 144 24.28 -4.49 -8.77
C LEU A 144 24.18 -5.52 -7.65
N CYS A 145 23.47 -6.63 -7.89
CA CYS A 145 23.36 -7.71 -6.91
C CYS A 145 24.73 -8.30 -6.56
N ASP A 146 25.61 -8.51 -7.55
CA ASP A 146 26.98 -9.02 -7.31
C ASP A 146 27.78 -8.02 -6.47
N LYS A 147 27.71 -6.76 -6.83
CA LYS A 147 28.43 -5.71 -6.11
C LYS A 147 27.93 -5.54 -4.67
N LEU A 148 26.62 -5.63 -4.45
CA LEU A 148 26.04 -5.63 -3.10
C LEU A 148 26.44 -6.86 -2.30
N ALA A 149 26.50 -8.02 -2.94
CA ALA A 149 26.92 -9.27 -2.29
C ALA A 149 28.36 -9.22 -1.76
N GLU A 150 29.29 -8.46 -2.39
CA GLU A 150 30.64 -8.19 -1.88
C GLU A 150 30.62 -7.56 -0.48
N LYS A 151 29.56 -6.82 -0.13
CA LYS A 151 29.36 -6.20 1.19
C LYS A 151 28.39 -6.97 2.07
N GLY A 152 28.02 -8.21 1.69
CA GLY A 152 27.03 -9.01 2.41
C GLY A 152 25.61 -8.43 2.38
N LYS A 153 25.28 -7.65 1.35
CA LYS A 153 23.96 -6.99 1.18
C LYS A 153 23.12 -7.70 0.13
N GLY A 154 21.78 -7.58 0.28
CA GLY A 154 20.83 -8.00 -0.73
C GLY A 154 20.10 -6.80 -1.36
N ALA A 155 19.43 -7.02 -2.48
CA ALA A 155 18.54 -6.05 -3.11
C ALA A 155 17.08 -6.39 -2.82
N LEU A 156 16.26 -5.38 -2.47
CA LEU A 156 14.82 -5.52 -2.34
C LEU A 156 14.12 -4.52 -3.25
N ILE A 157 13.20 -5.00 -4.08
CA ILE A 157 12.37 -4.19 -4.94
C ILE A 157 10.96 -4.14 -4.34
N LEU A 158 10.47 -2.94 -4.07
CA LEU A 158 9.11 -2.68 -3.60
C LEU A 158 8.34 -1.91 -4.68
N ILE A 159 7.25 -2.47 -5.19
CA ILE A 159 6.44 -1.86 -6.25
C ILE A 159 5.04 -1.61 -5.74
N ASP A 160 4.63 -0.35 -5.71
CA ASP A 160 3.26 0.05 -5.37
C ASP A 160 2.40 0.24 -6.62
N GLU A 161 1.08 0.11 -6.46
CA GLU A 161 0.07 0.29 -7.50
C GLU A 161 0.30 -0.57 -8.76
N VAL A 162 0.64 -1.86 -8.56
CA VAL A 162 0.95 -2.76 -9.67
C VAL A 162 -0.21 -2.87 -10.67
N ARG A 163 0.18 -2.87 -11.94
CA ARG A 163 -0.70 -3.07 -13.10
C ARG A 163 0.10 -3.73 -14.22
N THR A 164 -0.58 -4.45 -15.10
CA THR A 164 0.06 -5.03 -16.29
C THR A 164 0.58 -3.94 -17.22
N SER A 165 1.89 -3.97 -17.52
CA SER A 165 2.60 -3.05 -18.42
C SER A 165 3.87 -3.71 -18.92
N GLU A 166 4.50 -3.16 -19.96
CA GLU A 166 5.78 -3.69 -20.47
C GLU A 166 6.88 -3.55 -19.41
N ALA A 167 6.94 -2.42 -18.70
CA ALA A 167 7.89 -2.23 -17.61
C ALA A 167 7.70 -3.27 -16.47
N MET A 168 6.45 -3.64 -16.16
CA MET A 168 6.18 -4.68 -15.18
C MET A 168 6.65 -6.05 -15.67
N ARG A 169 6.44 -6.38 -16.95
CA ARG A 169 6.96 -7.61 -17.56
C ARG A 169 8.48 -7.66 -17.52
N GLU A 170 9.15 -6.56 -17.90
CA GLU A 170 10.61 -6.46 -17.87
C GLU A 170 11.17 -6.69 -16.46
N VAL A 171 10.66 -5.98 -15.46
CA VAL A 171 11.15 -6.08 -14.08
C VAL A 171 10.92 -7.47 -13.49
N THR A 172 9.73 -8.03 -13.69
CA THR A 172 9.39 -9.33 -13.09
C THR A 172 10.06 -10.49 -13.81
N ALA A 173 10.23 -10.44 -15.13
CA ALA A 173 11.00 -11.43 -15.87
C ALA A 173 12.47 -11.40 -15.45
N ALA A 174 13.08 -10.21 -15.35
CA ALA A 174 14.44 -10.06 -14.84
C ALA A 174 14.58 -10.61 -13.41
N TYR A 175 13.61 -10.35 -12.53
CA TYR A 175 13.59 -10.92 -11.18
C TYR A 175 13.64 -12.45 -11.20
N GLN A 176 12.83 -13.10 -12.04
CA GLN A 176 12.82 -14.57 -12.17
C GLN A 176 14.20 -15.11 -12.58
N GLU A 177 14.84 -14.48 -13.57
CA GLU A 177 16.17 -14.87 -14.03
C GLU A 177 17.25 -14.67 -12.95
N LEU A 178 17.22 -13.53 -12.24
CA LEU A 178 18.12 -13.24 -11.13
C LEU A 178 18.02 -14.27 -10.01
N VAL A 179 16.80 -14.72 -9.69
CA VAL A 179 16.58 -15.81 -8.73
C VAL A 179 17.20 -17.13 -9.26
N GLY A 180 17.03 -17.43 -10.54
CA GLY A 180 17.67 -18.57 -11.20
C GLY A 180 19.21 -18.53 -11.11
N ASP A 181 19.78 -17.34 -11.26
CA ASP A 181 21.23 -17.06 -11.13
C ASP A 181 21.68 -16.97 -9.65
N ARG A 182 20.80 -17.27 -8.69
CA ARG A 182 21.05 -17.23 -7.23
C ARG A 182 21.49 -15.85 -6.71
N LYS A 183 21.08 -14.76 -7.35
CA LYS A 183 21.32 -13.41 -6.87
C LYS A 183 20.49 -13.11 -5.63
N ASN A 184 21.09 -12.45 -4.62
CA ASN A 184 20.39 -12.09 -3.39
C ASN A 184 19.41 -10.92 -3.65
N VAL A 185 18.28 -11.23 -4.24
CA VAL A 185 17.22 -10.31 -4.58
C VAL A 185 15.86 -10.80 -4.04
N ALA A 186 15.03 -9.86 -3.62
CA ALA A 186 13.64 -10.09 -3.21
C ALA A 186 12.72 -9.04 -3.84
N ILE A 187 11.44 -9.34 -3.95
CA ILE A 187 10.45 -8.42 -4.51
C ILE A 187 9.14 -8.49 -3.71
N ALA A 188 8.59 -7.33 -3.38
CA ALA A 188 7.23 -7.23 -2.85
C ALA A 188 6.44 -6.21 -3.66
N MET A 189 5.23 -6.56 -3.99
CA MET A 189 4.38 -5.80 -4.90
C MET A 189 3.01 -5.57 -4.24
N ALA A 190 2.44 -4.39 -4.41
CA ALA A 190 1.14 -4.06 -3.85
C ALA A 190 0.20 -3.50 -4.93
N GLY A 191 -1.07 -3.89 -4.88
CA GLY A 191 -2.06 -3.42 -5.86
C GLY A 191 -3.51 -3.72 -5.47
N LEU A 192 -4.42 -3.23 -6.29
CA LEU A 192 -5.83 -3.60 -6.20
C LEU A 192 -6.00 -5.08 -6.56
N PRO A 193 -6.96 -5.80 -5.96
CA PRO A 193 -7.18 -7.23 -6.24
C PRO A 193 -7.35 -7.52 -7.72
N TYR A 194 -8.09 -6.67 -8.44
CA TYR A 194 -8.28 -6.83 -9.88
C TYR A 194 -6.97 -6.63 -10.68
N SER A 195 -6.19 -5.60 -10.35
CA SER A 195 -4.91 -5.34 -11.03
C SER A 195 -3.93 -6.49 -10.85
N VAL A 196 -3.87 -7.04 -9.63
CA VAL A 196 -3.05 -8.23 -9.33
C VAL A 196 -3.60 -9.46 -10.05
N SER A 197 -4.92 -9.66 -10.12
CA SER A 197 -5.52 -10.76 -10.89
C SER A 197 -5.15 -10.69 -12.38
N ASN A 198 -5.20 -9.51 -12.97
CA ASN A 198 -4.77 -9.31 -14.36
C ASN A 198 -3.28 -9.62 -14.55
N LEU A 199 -2.45 -9.18 -13.61
CA LEU A 199 -1.01 -9.46 -13.63
C LEU A 199 -0.74 -10.97 -13.57
N LEU A 200 -1.45 -11.71 -12.73
CA LEU A 200 -1.32 -13.15 -12.59
C LEU A 200 -1.87 -13.95 -13.79
N ASN A 201 -2.80 -13.37 -14.54
CA ASN A 201 -3.36 -13.94 -15.76
C ASN A 201 -2.58 -13.55 -17.03
N ASP A 202 -1.55 -12.73 -16.89
CA ASP A 202 -0.67 -12.37 -18.00
C ASP A 202 0.16 -13.59 -18.45
N SER A 203 0.16 -13.88 -19.76
CA SER A 203 0.81 -15.07 -20.32
C SER A 203 2.33 -15.10 -20.12
N VAL A 204 2.96 -13.95 -19.97
CA VAL A 204 4.41 -13.82 -19.72
C VAL A 204 4.75 -13.99 -18.25
N LEU A 205 3.83 -13.62 -17.35
CA LEU A 205 4.07 -13.52 -15.91
C LEU A 205 3.53 -14.72 -15.10
N THR A 206 3.32 -15.85 -15.75
CA THR A 206 2.74 -17.06 -15.11
C THR A 206 3.50 -17.55 -13.87
N PHE A 207 4.80 -17.28 -13.78
CA PHE A 207 5.61 -17.64 -12.61
C PHE A 207 5.18 -16.89 -11.33
N LEU A 208 4.60 -15.70 -11.43
CA LEU A 208 4.04 -14.94 -10.30
C LEU A 208 2.88 -15.67 -9.60
N ASN A 209 2.29 -16.67 -10.25
CA ASN A 209 1.32 -17.53 -9.58
C ASN A 209 1.88 -18.28 -8.38
N ARG A 210 3.22 -18.44 -8.31
CA ARG A 210 3.94 -19.07 -7.19
C ARG A 210 4.27 -18.09 -6.05
N ALA A 211 4.13 -16.77 -6.29
CA ALA A 211 4.34 -15.77 -5.26
C ALA A 211 3.36 -15.93 -4.10
N VAL A 212 3.77 -15.53 -2.91
CA VAL A 212 2.87 -15.41 -1.76
C VAL A 212 1.85 -14.31 -2.03
N LYS A 213 0.58 -14.62 -1.83
CA LYS A 213 -0.52 -13.68 -1.96
C LYS A 213 -1.08 -13.38 -0.59
N VAL A 214 -1.09 -12.12 -0.21
CA VAL A 214 -1.59 -11.64 1.09
C VAL A 214 -2.69 -10.63 0.84
N GLU A 215 -3.89 -10.97 1.26
CA GLU A 215 -5.03 -10.06 1.20
C GLU A 215 -5.05 -9.17 2.45
N LEU A 216 -4.97 -7.86 2.23
CA LEU A 216 -5.08 -6.85 3.27
C LEU A 216 -6.57 -6.49 3.44
N GLY A 217 -7.24 -7.20 4.33
CA GLY A 217 -8.64 -6.95 4.68
C GLY A 217 -8.81 -5.83 5.71
N LEU A 218 -10.05 -5.62 6.10
CA LEU A 218 -10.45 -4.71 7.17
C LEU A 218 -9.80 -5.12 8.50
N LEU A 219 -9.52 -4.15 9.35
CA LEU A 219 -9.02 -4.38 10.70
C LEU A 219 -10.16 -4.83 11.63
N SER A 220 -9.85 -5.68 12.58
CA SER A 220 -10.85 -6.05 13.60
C SER A 220 -11.16 -4.84 14.50
N THR A 221 -12.42 -4.66 14.83
CA THR A 221 -12.90 -3.60 15.73
C THR A 221 -12.18 -3.65 17.10
N ASN A 222 -11.91 -4.85 17.62
CA ASN A 222 -11.19 -5.02 18.89
C ASN A 222 -9.74 -4.51 18.80
N LEU A 223 -9.05 -4.72 17.66
CA LEU A 223 -7.70 -4.20 17.45
C LEU A 223 -7.69 -2.68 17.39
N ILE A 224 -8.66 -2.09 16.71
CA ILE A 224 -8.80 -0.63 16.60
C ILE A 224 -9.11 -0.03 17.96
N ARG A 225 -10.04 -0.62 18.73
CA ARG A 225 -10.34 -0.19 20.09
C ARG A 225 -9.10 -0.20 20.99
N ALA A 226 -8.38 -1.32 20.99
CA ALA A 226 -7.16 -1.45 21.80
C ALA A 226 -6.05 -0.46 21.36
N TYR A 227 -6.01 -0.12 20.07
CA TYR A 227 -5.09 0.91 19.57
C TYR A 227 -5.49 2.29 20.07
N TYR A 228 -6.77 2.68 19.95
CA TYR A 228 -7.27 3.95 20.47
C TYR A 228 -7.01 4.09 21.98
N GLU A 229 -7.35 3.07 22.76
CA GLU A 229 -7.11 3.07 24.21
C GLU A 229 -5.64 3.37 24.55
N ARG A 230 -4.70 2.66 23.91
CA ARG A 230 -3.26 2.89 24.10
C ARG A 230 -2.81 4.27 23.64
N ALA A 231 -3.31 4.72 22.48
CA ALA A 231 -2.96 6.01 21.90
C ALA A 231 -3.40 7.17 22.80
N PHE A 232 -4.66 7.20 23.22
CA PHE A 232 -5.18 8.24 24.08
C PHE A 232 -4.54 8.22 25.48
N LYS A 233 -4.32 7.03 26.05
CA LYS A 233 -3.61 6.89 27.32
C LYS A 233 -2.17 7.43 27.25
N SER A 234 -1.47 7.27 26.13
CA SER A 234 -0.10 7.76 25.95
C SER A 234 0.01 9.29 26.01
N ILE A 235 -1.03 9.99 25.63
CA ILE A 235 -1.13 11.46 25.65
C ILE A 235 -1.95 12.00 26.83
N LYS A 236 -2.38 11.12 27.76
CA LYS A 236 -3.16 11.46 28.96
C LYS A 236 -4.52 12.11 28.66
N VAL A 237 -5.16 11.69 27.58
CA VAL A 237 -6.54 12.03 27.26
C VAL A 237 -7.44 10.90 27.75
N GLU A 238 -8.48 11.26 28.54
CA GLU A 238 -9.46 10.30 29.03
C GLU A 238 -10.54 10.04 27.98
N VAL A 239 -10.83 8.75 27.76
CA VAL A 239 -11.88 8.31 26.83
C VAL A 239 -12.64 7.17 27.51
N SER A 240 -13.94 7.25 27.60
CA SER A 240 -14.75 6.17 28.16
C SER A 240 -14.75 4.92 27.26
N ASP A 241 -15.05 3.77 27.85
CA ASP A 241 -15.14 2.51 27.12
C ASP A 241 -16.21 2.57 26.02
N GLU A 242 -17.34 3.24 26.28
CA GLU A 242 -18.44 3.41 25.33
C GLU A 242 -18.00 4.23 24.10
N ILE A 243 -17.22 5.30 24.33
CA ILE A 243 -16.69 6.14 23.23
C ILE A 243 -15.62 5.39 22.46
N LEU A 244 -14.72 4.65 23.13
CA LEU A 244 -13.73 3.80 22.44
C LEU A 244 -14.40 2.75 21.56
N ASP A 245 -15.44 2.09 22.06
CA ASP A 245 -16.22 1.11 21.33
C ASP A 245 -16.96 1.73 20.15
N ARG A 246 -17.54 2.91 20.35
CA ARG A 246 -18.21 3.68 19.29
C ARG A 246 -17.20 4.08 18.21
N ALA A 247 -16.09 4.70 18.58
CA ALA A 247 -15.04 5.12 17.66
C ALA A 247 -14.51 3.95 16.82
N ALA A 248 -14.26 2.80 17.45
CA ALA A 248 -13.79 1.62 16.76
C ALA A 248 -14.84 1.07 15.78
N ARG A 249 -16.12 1.01 16.14
CA ARG A 249 -17.21 0.56 15.26
C ARG A 249 -17.42 1.50 14.08
N SER A 250 -17.34 2.82 14.30
CA SER A 250 -17.53 3.82 13.26
C SER A 250 -16.47 3.77 12.15
N THR A 251 -15.30 3.14 12.41
CA THR A 251 -14.31 2.89 11.37
C THR A 251 -14.74 1.85 10.35
N ARG A 252 -15.69 0.98 10.70
CA ARG A 252 -16.02 -0.26 9.95
C ARG A 252 -14.78 -1.09 9.61
N GLY A 253 -13.72 -1.01 10.43
CA GLY A 253 -12.46 -1.70 10.21
C GLY A 253 -11.55 -1.05 9.14
N PHE A 254 -11.90 0.09 8.60
CA PHE A 254 -11.18 0.74 7.51
C PHE A 254 -9.96 1.53 8.06
N PRO A 255 -8.72 1.16 7.69
CA PRO A 255 -7.53 1.75 8.30
C PRO A 255 -7.43 3.27 8.13
N TYR A 256 -7.81 3.80 6.98
CA TYR A 256 -7.77 5.25 6.75
C TYR A 256 -8.78 6.01 7.61
N LEU A 257 -10.01 5.49 7.73
CA LEU A 257 -11.04 6.10 8.59
C LEU A 257 -10.66 5.98 10.08
N MET A 258 -9.97 4.92 10.48
CA MET A 258 -9.39 4.82 11.82
C MET A 258 -8.41 5.97 12.09
N GLN A 259 -7.54 6.31 11.16
CA GLN A 259 -6.63 7.45 11.30
C GLN A 259 -7.41 8.77 11.40
N LEU A 260 -8.41 8.98 10.55
CA LEU A 260 -9.23 10.20 10.54
C LEU A 260 -10.00 10.40 11.84
N ILE A 261 -10.72 9.37 12.31
CA ILE A 261 -11.50 9.48 13.55
C ILE A 261 -10.58 9.78 14.73
N GLY A 262 -9.47 9.04 14.88
CA GLY A 262 -8.52 9.28 15.96
C GLY A 262 -7.90 10.68 15.90
N TYR A 263 -7.55 11.15 14.70
CA TYR A 263 -7.03 12.51 14.48
C TYR A 263 -8.03 13.58 14.95
N TYR A 264 -9.30 13.49 14.52
CA TYR A 264 -10.31 14.47 14.88
C TYR A 264 -10.74 14.39 16.35
N MET A 265 -10.77 13.19 16.95
CA MET A 265 -10.98 13.07 18.38
C MET A 265 -9.92 13.87 19.17
N ILE A 266 -8.63 13.75 18.80
CA ILE A 266 -7.56 14.54 19.44
C ILE A 266 -7.71 16.03 19.13
N GLN A 267 -7.99 16.38 17.87
CA GLN A 267 -8.08 17.76 17.41
C GLN A 267 -9.15 18.58 18.17
N TYR A 268 -10.26 17.93 18.52
CA TYR A 268 -11.38 18.58 19.19
C TYR A 268 -11.34 18.45 20.72
N THR A 269 -10.44 17.61 21.27
CA THR A 269 -10.30 17.43 22.71
C THR A 269 -9.31 18.45 23.27
N PRO A 270 -9.70 19.22 24.33
CA PRO A 270 -8.76 20.08 25.03
C PRO A 270 -7.57 19.30 25.61
N LYS A 271 -6.43 19.97 25.80
CA LYS A 271 -5.26 19.37 26.45
C LYS A 271 -5.65 18.87 27.86
N ASP A 272 -5.22 17.65 28.19
CA ASP A 272 -5.56 16.96 29.45
C ASP A 272 -7.08 16.87 29.69
N GLY A 273 -7.85 16.85 28.58
CA GLY A 273 -9.31 16.81 28.58
C GLY A 273 -9.87 15.39 28.48
N VAL A 274 -11.19 15.33 28.46
CA VAL A 274 -11.98 14.11 28.30
C VAL A 274 -12.66 14.16 26.95
N VAL A 275 -12.65 13.07 26.20
CA VAL A 275 -13.46 12.93 24.99
C VAL A 275 -14.91 12.73 25.41
N THR A 276 -15.78 13.66 25.00
CA THR A 276 -17.22 13.59 25.25
C THR A 276 -17.95 13.06 24.01
N ASP A 277 -19.24 12.68 24.17
CA ASP A 277 -20.08 12.29 23.03
C ASP A 277 -20.18 13.40 21.98
N GLU A 278 -20.24 14.67 22.41
CA GLU A 278 -20.26 15.82 21.48
C GLU A 278 -18.97 15.94 20.68
N ILE A 279 -17.82 15.67 21.29
CA ILE A 279 -16.53 15.62 20.60
C ILE A 279 -16.51 14.45 19.61
N MET A 280 -17.01 13.28 20.02
CA MET A 280 -17.11 12.13 19.16
C MET A 280 -18.01 12.36 17.94
N ASP A 281 -19.19 13.00 18.13
CA ASP A 281 -20.09 13.40 17.04
C ASP A 281 -19.39 14.31 16.03
N LYS A 282 -18.66 15.32 16.53
CA LYS A 282 -17.88 16.24 15.69
C LYS A 282 -16.75 15.50 14.94
N ALA A 283 -16.07 14.58 15.60
CA ALA A 283 -14.98 13.82 15.01
C ALA A 283 -15.46 12.88 13.89
N GLU A 284 -16.56 12.16 14.10
CA GLU A 284 -17.17 11.31 13.07
C GLU A 284 -17.61 12.15 11.84
N LYS A 285 -18.30 13.27 12.07
CA LYS A 285 -18.75 14.15 10.99
C LYS A 285 -17.57 14.69 10.18
N ALA A 286 -16.51 15.16 10.84
CA ALA A 286 -15.32 15.67 10.18
C ALA A 286 -14.57 14.56 9.41
N ALA A 287 -14.43 13.38 10.01
CA ALA A 287 -13.80 12.24 9.37
C ALA A 287 -14.55 11.80 8.10
N LEU A 288 -15.87 11.79 8.12
CA LEU A 288 -16.67 11.46 6.94
C LEU A 288 -16.59 12.56 5.88
N ALA A 289 -16.52 13.84 6.25
CA ALA A 289 -16.29 14.92 5.30
C ALA A 289 -14.93 14.79 4.58
N ASP A 290 -13.88 14.41 5.32
CA ASP A 290 -12.59 14.11 4.70
C ASP A 290 -12.63 12.86 3.80
N MET A 291 -13.42 11.85 4.16
CA MET A 291 -13.67 10.70 3.28
C MET A 291 -14.34 11.14 1.96
N ASP A 292 -15.28 12.07 2.02
CA ASP A 292 -15.95 12.62 0.83
C ASP A 292 -14.94 13.26 -0.11
N ASP A 293 -14.09 14.14 0.41
CA ASP A 293 -13.15 14.92 -0.39
C ASP A 293 -11.95 14.09 -0.88
N ASN A 294 -11.42 13.23 -0.02
CA ASN A 294 -10.14 12.54 -0.28
C ASN A 294 -10.30 11.11 -0.83
N VAL A 295 -11.51 10.50 -0.68
CA VAL A 295 -11.74 9.12 -1.11
C VAL A 295 -12.91 9.03 -2.09
N PHE A 296 -14.11 9.52 -1.73
CA PHE A 296 -15.31 9.29 -2.55
C PHE A 296 -15.28 10.11 -3.84
N LYS A 297 -15.05 11.41 -3.77
CA LYS A 297 -14.94 12.27 -4.97
C LYS A 297 -13.84 11.81 -5.93
N PRO A 298 -12.58 11.53 -5.48
CA PRO A 298 -11.55 10.99 -6.36
C PRO A 298 -11.89 9.65 -7.01
N ILE A 299 -12.68 8.81 -6.36
CA ILE A 299 -13.14 7.53 -6.93
C ILE A 299 -14.23 7.77 -7.98
N LEU A 300 -15.17 8.69 -7.71
CA LEU A 300 -16.36 8.92 -8.52
C LEU A 300 -16.12 9.86 -9.72
N ASN A 301 -15.21 10.83 -9.59
CA ASN A 301 -14.97 11.85 -10.62
C ASN A 301 -14.57 11.27 -11.98
N PRO A 302 -13.70 10.25 -12.09
CA PRO A 302 -13.32 9.68 -13.40
C PRO A 302 -14.38 8.76 -14.01
N LEU A 303 -15.47 8.46 -13.29
CA LEU A 303 -16.52 7.56 -13.76
C LEU A 303 -17.49 8.25 -14.70
N SER A 304 -17.99 7.48 -15.69
CA SER A 304 -19.06 7.96 -16.57
C SER A 304 -20.38 8.15 -15.81
N ASP A 305 -21.29 8.97 -16.36
CA ASP A 305 -22.61 9.18 -15.77
C ASP A 305 -23.39 7.86 -15.64
N ASN A 306 -23.27 6.96 -16.62
CA ASN A 306 -23.90 5.64 -16.54
C ASN A 306 -23.30 4.76 -15.42
N ASP A 307 -22.01 4.88 -15.12
CA ASP A 307 -21.40 4.18 -13.98
C ASP A 307 -21.93 4.76 -12.65
N LYS A 308 -22.09 6.08 -12.58
CA LYS A 308 -22.70 6.76 -11.39
C LYS A 308 -24.15 6.35 -11.20
N VAL A 309 -24.94 6.28 -12.28
CA VAL A 309 -26.33 5.75 -12.23
C VAL A 309 -26.36 4.29 -11.73
N PHE A 310 -25.41 3.47 -12.19
CA PHE A 310 -25.28 2.09 -11.71
C PHE A 310 -24.98 2.04 -10.20
N LEU A 311 -24.03 2.86 -9.73
CA LEU A 311 -23.63 2.91 -8.32
C LEU A 311 -24.77 3.44 -7.43
N LYS A 312 -25.50 4.49 -7.85
CA LYS A 312 -26.69 4.97 -7.14
C LYS A 312 -27.75 3.87 -7.03
N ALA A 313 -28.05 3.17 -8.13
CA ALA A 313 -28.98 2.06 -8.10
C ALA A 313 -28.52 0.93 -7.16
N LEU A 314 -27.21 0.64 -7.14
CA LEU A 314 -26.60 -0.35 -6.25
C LEU A 314 -26.77 0.07 -4.77
N ALA A 315 -26.48 1.34 -4.43
CA ALA A 315 -26.63 1.88 -3.08
C ALA A 315 -28.03 1.70 -2.50
N HIS A 316 -29.05 1.82 -3.34
CA HIS A 316 -30.44 1.60 -2.95
C HIS A 316 -30.87 0.12 -2.93
N CYS A 317 -30.02 -0.83 -3.28
CA CYS A 317 -30.31 -2.25 -3.20
C CYS A 317 -30.06 -2.87 -1.82
N GLY A 318 -29.33 -2.17 -0.93
CA GLY A 318 -28.79 -2.72 0.33
C GLY A 318 -27.54 -3.58 0.09
N GLU A 319 -26.81 -3.90 1.12
CA GLU A 319 -25.56 -4.67 1.03
C GLU A 319 -25.64 -5.99 1.82
N PRO A 320 -25.22 -7.11 1.23
CA PRO A 320 -24.84 -7.30 -0.17
C PRO A 320 -26.02 -7.21 -1.12
N ALA A 321 -25.86 -6.54 -2.27
CA ALA A 321 -26.87 -6.44 -3.30
C ALA A 321 -26.78 -7.62 -4.27
N THR A 322 -27.92 -8.25 -4.60
CA THR A 322 -27.94 -9.27 -5.64
C THR A 322 -28.00 -8.65 -7.03
N THR A 323 -27.34 -9.26 -8.00
CA THR A 323 -27.35 -8.82 -9.40
C THR A 323 -28.80 -8.74 -9.94
N SER A 324 -29.69 -9.65 -9.56
CA SER A 324 -31.10 -9.62 -9.97
C SER A 324 -31.87 -8.41 -9.44
N LYS A 325 -31.66 -8.04 -8.17
CA LYS A 325 -32.28 -6.84 -7.57
C LYS A 325 -31.81 -5.56 -8.27
N LEU A 326 -30.51 -5.49 -8.57
CA LEU A 326 -29.92 -4.38 -9.30
C LEU A 326 -30.46 -4.26 -10.74
N GLN A 327 -30.60 -5.41 -11.44
CA GLN A 327 -31.21 -5.45 -12.79
C GLN A 327 -32.65 -4.89 -12.77
N SER A 328 -33.45 -5.32 -11.81
CA SER A 328 -34.83 -4.81 -11.64
C SER A 328 -34.83 -3.30 -11.38
N LYS A 329 -33.92 -2.81 -10.53
CA LYS A 329 -33.83 -1.39 -10.19
C LYS A 329 -33.41 -0.53 -11.40
N LEU A 330 -32.47 -1.04 -12.22
CA LEU A 330 -32.00 -0.37 -13.44
C LEU A 330 -32.93 -0.53 -14.64
N GLY A 331 -33.91 -1.42 -14.60
CA GLY A 331 -34.72 -1.79 -15.77
C GLY A 331 -33.91 -2.43 -16.90
N ARG A 332 -32.72 -3.00 -16.60
CA ARG A 332 -31.77 -3.54 -17.58
C ARG A 332 -31.54 -5.03 -17.38
N LYS A 333 -31.45 -5.78 -18.49
CA LYS A 333 -31.14 -7.22 -18.46
C LYS A 333 -29.67 -7.48 -18.12
N GLY A 334 -29.35 -8.70 -17.64
CA GLY A 334 -28.01 -9.11 -17.20
C GLY A 334 -26.86 -8.73 -18.12
N PRO A 335 -26.88 -9.05 -19.42
CA PRO A 335 -25.81 -8.70 -20.35
C PRO A 335 -25.50 -7.20 -20.39
N ALA A 336 -26.51 -6.35 -20.26
CA ALA A 336 -26.35 -4.89 -20.35
C ALA A 336 -25.66 -4.25 -19.14
N ILE A 337 -25.60 -4.94 -17.99
CA ILE A 337 -24.94 -4.42 -16.79
C ILE A 337 -23.52 -4.95 -16.60
N GLN A 338 -23.11 -6.01 -17.29
CA GLN A 338 -21.79 -6.63 -17.14
C GLN A 338 -20.61 -5.68 -17.42
N PRO A 339 -20.64 -4.80 -18.46
CA PRO A 339 -19.55 -3.86 -18.71
C PRO A 339 -19.35 -2.87 -17.54
N TYR A 340 -20.44 -2.37 -16.93
CA TYR A 340 -20.38 -1.49 -15.77
C TYR A 340 -19.81 -2.22 -14.56
N ARG A 341 -20.34 -3.40 -14.25
CA ARG A 341 -19.84 -4.24 -13.17
C ARG A 341 -18.35 -4.49 -13.30
N LYS A 342 -17.88 -4.88 -14.49
CA LYS A 342 -16.48 -5.14 -14.76
C LYS A 342 -15.62 -3.91 -14.49
N ARG A 343 -15.94 -2.76 -15.11
CA ARG A 343 -15.18 -1.51 -14.93
C ARG A 343 -15.14 -1.03 -13.48
N LEU A 344 -16.23 -1.14 -12.76
CA LEU A 344 -16.33 -0.70 -11.36
C LEU A 344 -15.54 -1.60 -10.40
N ILE A 345 -15.47 -2.91 -10.69
CA ILE A 345 -14.57 -3.83 -9.98
C ILE A 345 -13.10 -3.50 -10.31
N GLU A 346 -12.79 -3.27 -11.59
CA GLU A 346 -11.46 -2.84 -12.05
C GLU A 346 -10.98 -1.56 -11.38
N ALA A 347 -11.89 -0.61 -11.23
CA ALA A 347 -11.63 0.66 -10.55
C ALA A 347 -11.53 0.53 -9.00
N GLY A 348 -11.84 -0.65 -8.44
CA GLY A 348 -11.85 -0.88 -7.00
C GLY A 348 -12.96 -0.12 -6.27
N VAL A 349 -14.09 0.13 -6.92
CA VAL A 349 -15.26 0.83 -6.35
C VAL A 349 -16.21 -0.16 -5.71
N ILE A 350 -16.39 -1.31 -6.35
CA ILE A 350 -17.24 -2.41 -5.88
C ILE A 350 -16.47 -3.73 -5.89
N GLU A 351 -16.97 -4.69 -5.14
CA GLU A 351 -16.48 -6.05 -5.07
C GLU A 351 -17.61 -7.06 -5.35
N SER A 352 -17.21 -8.26 -5.73
CA SER A 352 -18.12 -9.39 -5.86
C SER A 352 -17.67 -10.52 -4.92
N PRO A 353 -18.04 -10.46 -3.63
CA PRO A 353 -17.58 -11.44 -2.63
C PRO A 353 -18.06 -12.86 -2.95
N ARG A 354 -19.24 -12.95 -3.58
CA ARG A 354 -19.81 -14.22 -4.07
C ARG A 354 -20.42 -14.02 -5.44
N ARG A 355 -20.61 -15.12 -6.17
CA ARG A 355 -21.25 -15.09 -7.49
C ARG A 355 -22.66 -14.49 -7.37
N GLY A 356 -22.89 -13.40 -8.12
CA GLY A 356 -24.18 -12.72 -8.14
C GLY A 356 -24.40 -11.68 -7.04
N GLU A 357 -23.45 -11.50 -6.15
CA GLU A 357 -23.46 -10.47 -5.11
C GLU A 357 -22.50 -9.33 -5.45
N LEU A 358 -22.86 -8.12 -5.03
CA LEU A 358 -22.06 -6.92 -5.15
C LEU A 358 -22.10 -6.14 -3.82
N VAL A 359 -20.95 -5.59 -3.43
CA VAL A 359 -20.79 -4.72 -2.27
C VAL A 359 -19.90 -3.54 -2.65
N PHE A 360 -20.02 -2.43 -1.94
CA PHE A 360 -19.05 -1.35 -2.08
C PHE A 360 -17.70 -1.72 -1.45
N ALA A 361 -16.62 -1.37 -2.13
CA ALA A 361 -15.27 -1.67 -1.66
C ALA A 361 -14.78 -0.71 -0.56
N VAL A 362 -15.44 0.45 -0.43
CA VAL A 362 -15.10 1.49 0.53
C VAL A 362 -16.29 1.73 1.46
N PRO A 363 -16.10 1.66 2.78
CA PRO A 363 -17.17 1.94 3.75
C PRO A 363 -17.78 3.33 3.57
N TYR A 364 -19.06 3.45 3.84
CA TYR A 364 -19.87 4.68 3.74
C TYR A 364 -20.07 5.23 2.32
N LEU A 365 -19.51 4.64 1.28
CA LEU A 365 -19.75 5.08 -0.10
C LEU A 365 -21.20 4.86 -0.52
N SER A 366 -21.85 3.81 -0.02
CA SER A 366 -23.30 3.56 -0.23
C SER A 366 -24.15 4.69 0.31
N GLU A 367 -23.93 5.06 1.58
CA GLU A 367 -24.65 6.13 2.25
C GLU A 367 -24.39 7.50 1.59
N TYR A 368 -23.14 7.75 1.20
CA TYR A 368 -22.79 8.96 0.47
C TYR A 368 -23.57 9.10 -0.83
N LEU A 369 -23.67 8.02 -1.63
CA LEU A 369 -24.40 8.00 -2.89
C LEU A 369 -25.92 8.13 -2.70
N GLN A 370 -26.47 7.60 -1.61
CA GLN A 370 -27.89 7.78 -1.26
C GLN A 370 -28.24 9.22 -0.90
N ASN A 371 -27.28 9.96 -0.32
CA ASN A 371 -27.46 11.35 0.08
C ASN A 371 -27.15 12.36 -1.05
N MET A 372 -26.71 11.90 -2.22
CA MET A 372 -26.44 12.74 -3.40
C MET A 372 -27.68 12.98 -4.30
N ASP A 373 -28.83 12.47 -3.90
CA ASP A 373 -30.10 12.63 -4.70
C ASP A 373 -30.80 13.94 -4.44
#